data_cb86629ebda4a2d89b905064d6ca7af8
#
_entry.id   cb86629ebda4a2d89b905064d6ca7af8
#
_cell.length_a   1.000
_cell.length_b   1.000
_cell.length_c   1.000
_cell.angle_alpha   90.00
_cell.angle_beta   90.00
_cell.angle_gamma   90.00
#
_symmetry.space_group_name_H-M   'P 1'
#
loop_
_entity.id
_entity.type
_entity.pdbx_description
1 polymer ?
#
loop_
_entity_poly.entity_id
_entity_poly.type
_entity_poly.pdbx_seq_one_letter_code
_entity_poly.pdbx_strand_id
1 'polypeptide(L)'
;MPSPRDVLTPDALSMLRTIAQTGSMAAAARALQLVPSALTYRVRQMEEALDVLLFDRRSRRALLTSAGQELLREGERLLADIDAIAHRVKRVATGWESEFTLAIDGVIDTTTVMELCDAFLALNAPTRLRLRDEVLTGTLAALTSGQADLSLGVTGNPGSAGTVAGIHSLPLGPLPFVFAVSPNHALAHAPEPLSDAVIGQHRAVAVADSVQRGGGMTVGLLPGQDVLTVPHMRQKIDAQVRGLGVGFVPEGMARPWIDAGLLVVKQVERPTRVVQLAYAWRIPDGHEGERGGRALQWWLKQLKSPATRAALLTHPSARATHTSWVGARTVKSKSPKRGGAA
;
A
#
# COMPACT_ATOMS: atom_id res chain seq x y z
N MET A 1 -2.12 39.56 20.00
CA MET A 1 -2.62 38.30 19.39
C MET A 1 -1.44 37.35 19.26
N PRO A 2 -1.57 36.04 19.56
CA PRO A 2 -0.48 35.12 19.34
C PRO A 2 -0.14 35.08 17.84
N SER A 3 1.15 34.97 17.50
CA SER A 3 1.54 34.87 16.09
C SER A 3 1.19 33.48 15.54
N PRO A 4 0.98 33.31 14.21
CA PRO A 4 0.81 32.01 13.61
C PRO A 4 1.90 30.99 13.98
N ARG A 5 3.15 31.45 14.17
CA ARG A 5 4.27 30.60 14.60
C ARG A 5 4.12 30.04 16.01
N ASP A 6 3.46 30.80 16.91
CA ASP A 6 3.28 30.36 18.29
C ASP A 6 2.18 29.33 18.45
N VAL A 7 1.21 29.29 17.53
CA VAL A 7 0.04 28.42 17.58
C VAL A 7 0.13 27.21 16.65
N LEU A 8 0.86 27.30 15.53
CA LEU A 8 1.07 26.21 14.58
C LEU A 8 2.26 25.32 14.99
N THR A 9 2.20 24.80 16.20
CA THR A 9 3.22 23.89 16.71
C THR A 9 2.98 22.46 16.21
N PRO A 10 3.99 21.56 16.23
CA PRO A 10 3.80 20.15 15.89
C PRO A 10 2.67 19.48 16.67
N ASP A 11 2.53 19.82 17.97
CA ASP A 11 1.46 19.29 18.82
C ASP A 11 0.08 19.79 18.37
N ALA A 12 -0.03 21.07 17.97
CA ALA A 12 -1.28 21.64 17.47
C ALA A 12 -1.69 21.03 16.12
N LEU A 13 -0.72 20.78 15.22
CA LEU A 13 -0.95 20.11 13.94
C LEU A 13 -1.34 18.63 14.13
N SER A 14 -0.69 17.92 15.05
CA SER A 14 -1.06 16.55 15.43
C SER A 14 -2.45 16.48 16.03
N MET A 15 -2.83 17.47 16.84
CA MET A 15 -4.18 17.61 17.40
C MET A 15 -5.21 17.82 16.29
N LEU A 16 -4.97 18.72 15.33
CA LEU A 16 -5.86 18.95 14.18
C LEU A 16 -6.10 17.66 13.39
N ARG A 17 -5.04 16.89 13.12
CA ARG A 17 -5.11 15.58 12.47
C ARG A 17 -5.99 14.60 13.25
N THR A 18 -5.82 14.52 14.57
CA THR A 18 -6.61 13.62 15.43
C THR A 18 -8.09 14.01 15.43
N ILE A 19 -8.42 15.31 15.43
CA ILE A 19 -9.80 15.79 15.32
C ILE A 19 -10.41 15.38 13.97
N ALA A 20 -9.67 15.57 12.88
CA ALA A 20 -10.12 15.21 11.55
C ALA A 20 -10.39 13.69 11.40
N GLN A 21 -9.51 12.86 11.95
CA GLN A 21 -9.62 11.40 11.92
C GLN A 21 -10.80 10.87 12.76
N THR A 22 -11.01 11.44 13.94
CA THR A 22 -12.07 11.00 14.86
C THR A 22 -13.44 11.59 14.52
N GLY A 23 -13.48 12.67 13.74
CA GLY A 23 -14.71 13.40 13.35
C GLY A 23 -15.45 14.05 14.53
N SER A 24 -14.87 14.10 15.73
CA SER A 24 -15.51 14.63 16.94
C SER A 24 -14.50 15.22 17.92
N MET A 25 -14.77 16.45 18.38
CA MET A 25 -13.94 17.11 19.42
C MET A 25 -13.83 16.27 20.70
N ALA A 26 -14.95 15.67 21.14
CA ALA A 26 -14.96 14.85 22.35
C ALA A 26 -14.17 13.54 22.19
N ALA A 27 -14.23 12.90 21.02
CA ALA A 27 -13.47 11.70 20.72
C ALA A 27 -11.96 12.01 20.61
N ALA A 28 -11.60 13.11 19.94
CA ALA A 28 -10.22 13.57 19.85
C ALA A 28 -9.64 13.93 21.24
N ALA A 29 -10.41 14.62 22.08
CA ALA A 29 -9.98 14.95 23.43
C ALA A 29 -9.66 13.69 24.26
N ARG A 30 -10.51 12.64 24.18
CA ARG A 30 -10.22 11.34 24.82
C ARG A 30 -8.97 10.67 24.26
N ALA A 31 -8.80 10.66 22.93
CA ALA A 31 -7.65 10.06 22.28
C ALA A 31 -6.33 10.76 22.65
N LEU A 32 -6.37 12.09 22.86
CA LEU A 32 -5.23 12.92 23.24
C LEU A 32 -5.06 13.05 24.77
N GLN A 33 -5.91 12.41 25.56
CA GLN A 33 -5.94 12.52 27.03
C GLN A 33 -6.07 13.98 27.52
N LEU A 34 -6.83 14.79 26.79
CA LEU A 34 -7.11 16.18 27.10
C LEU A 34 -8.57 16.36 27.54
N VAL A 35 -8.81 17.43 28.32
CA VAL A 35 -10.19 17.86 28.58
C VAL A 35 -10.76 18.56 27.34
N PRO A 36 -12.05 18.36 26.99
CA PRO A 36 -12.64 18.97 25.76
C PRO A 36 -12.53 20.48 25.69
N SER A 37 -12.55 21.18 26.83
CA SER A 37 -12.37 22.65 26.89
C SER A 37 -10.99 23.10 26.44
N ALA A 38 -9.94 22.37 26.83
CA ALA A 38 -8.56 22.67 26.43
C ALA A 38 -8.36 22.48 24.92
N LEU A 39 -8.95 21.41 24.35
CA LEU A 39 -8.91 21.16 22.92
C LEU A 39 -9.63 22.27 22.14
N THR A 40 -10.84 22.64 22.56
CA THR A 40 -11.60 23.73 21.94
C THR A 40 -10.88 25.06 22.04
N TYR A 41 -10.23 25.34 23.17
CA TYR A 41 -9.44 26.55 23.36
C TYR A 41 -8.25 26.61 22.37
N ARG A 42 -7.49 25.52 22.21
CA ARG A 42 -6.38 25.44 21.26
C ARG A 42 -6.83 25.62 19.81
N VAL A 43 -7.95 25.03 19.42
CA VAL A 43 -8.54 25.24 18.09
C VAL A 43 -8.88 26.72 17.87
N ARG A 44 -9.51 27.37 18.87
CA ARG A 44 -9.83 28.81 18.79
C ARG A 44 -8.57 29.66 18.64
N GLN A 45 -7.52 29.39 19.39
CA GLN A 45 -6.25 30.10 19.26
C GLN A 45 -5.68 30.00 17.84
N MET A 46 -5.76 28.82 17.19
CA MET A 46 -5.33 28.68 15.80
C MET A 46 -6.23 29.48 14.85
N GLU A 47 -7.57 29.43 15.03
CA GLU A 47 -8.54 30.18 14.25
C GLU A 47 -8.33 31.70 14.38
N GLU A 48 -8.11 32.18 15.59
CA GLU A 48 -7.83 33.59 15.89
C GLU A 48 -6.49 34.08 15.29
N ALA A 49 -5.44 33.27 15.38
CA ALA A 49 -4.14 33.62 14.84
C ALA A 49 -4.08 33.62 13.31
N LEU A 50 -4.93 32.80 12.67
CA LEU A 50 -5.03 32.69 11.22
C LEU A 50 -6.16 33.56 10.64
N ASP A 51 -7.00 34.14 11.49
CA ASP A 51 -8.23 34.88 11.14
C ASP A 51 -9.17 34.11 10.20
N VAL A 52 -9.29 32.78 10.43
CA VAL A 52 -10.17 31.89 9.66
C VAL A 52 -10.80 30.81 10.54
N LEU A 53 -11.95 30.30 10.19
CA LEU A 53 -12.53 29.12 10.82
C LEU A 53 -11.94 27.85 10.20
N LEU A 54 -11.48 26.93 11.05
CA LEU A 54 -10.94 25.63 10.64
C LEU A 54 -12.01 24.54 10.63
N PHE A 55 -13.08 24.70 11.44
CA PHE A 55 -14.19 23.77 11.52
C PHE A 55 -15.54 24.45 11.26
N ASP A 56 -16.45 23.71 10.60
CA ASP A 56 -17.82 24.17 10.38
C ASP A 56 -18.61 24.13 11.70
N ARG A 57 -19.02 25.30 12.20
CA ARG A 57 -19.78 25.45 13.44
C ARG A 57 -21.24 25.00 13.33
N ARG A 58 -21.75 24.77 12.11
CA ARG A 58 -23.15 24.37 11.87
C ARG A 58 -23.33 22.86 12.06
N SER A 59 -22.25 22.09 12.01
CA SER A 59 -22.28 20.64 12.13
C SER A 59 -22.03 20.19 13.58
N ARG A 60 -22.76 19.16 14.02
CA ARG A 60 -22.46 18.46 15.27
C ARG A 60 -21.17 17.60 15.17
N ARG A 61 -20.73 17.31 13.94
CA ARG A 61 -19.47 16.64 13.66
C ARG A 61 -18.38 17.68 13.43
N ALA A 62 -17.15 17.35 13.78
CA ALA A 62 -16.00 18.20 13.51
C ALA A 62 -15.61 18.11 12.01
N LEU A 63 -16.39 18.82 11.17
CA LEU A 63 -16.13 18.92 9.74
C LEU A 63 -15.18 20.07 9.47
N LEU A 64 -14.10 19.81 8.75
CA LEU A 64 -13.12 20.83 8.35
C LEU A 64 -13.74 21.75 7.27
N THR A 65 -13.45 23.05 7.39
CA THR A 65 -13.63 24.00 6.30
C THR A 65 -12.58 23.79 5.21
N SER A 66 -12.66 24.51 4.09
CA SER A 66 -11.59 24.50 3.07
C SER A 66 -10.24 24.96 3.65
N ALA A 67 -10.25 26.00 4.51
CA ALA A 67 -9.05 26.45 5.21
C ALA A 67 -8.52 25.39 6.19
N GLY A 68 -9.42 24.70 6.91
CA GLY A 68 -9.05 23.59 7.80
C GLY A 68 -8.45 22.39 7.05
N GLN A 69 -8.97 22.07 5.87
CA GLN A 69 -8.43 21.02 5.01
C GLN A 69 -7.03 21.37 4.50
N GLU A 70 -6.82 22.64 4.10
CA GLU A 70 -5.53 23.13 3.65
C GLU A 70 -4.50 23.08 4.80
N LEU A 71 -4.87 23.57 5.99
CA LEU A 71 -4.01 23.50 7.16
C LEU A 71 -3.67 22.06 7.55
N LEU A 72 -4.64 21.13 7.46
CA LEU A 72 -4.38 19.71 7.72
C LEU A 72 -3.36 19.16 6.73
N ARG A 73 -3.52 19.42 5.43
CA ARG A 73 -2.61 18.96 4.38
C ARG A 73 -1.17 19.45 4.59
N GLU A 74 -1.00 20.75 4.81
CA GLU A 74 0.33 21.35 5.05
C GLU A 74 0.89 20.93 6.42
N GLY A 75 0.04 20.78 7.43
CA GLY A 75 0.42 20.30 8.75
C GLY A 75 0.93 18.85 8.73
N GLU A 76 0.28 17.96 8.00
CA GLU A 76 0.74 16.58 7.82
C GLU A 76 2.11 16.55 7.12
N ARG A 77 2.32 17.41 6.13
CA ARG A 77 3.62 17.54 5.45
C ARG A 77 4.72 18.02 6.41
N LEU A 78 4.45 19.06 7.20
CA LEU A 78 5.42 19.57 8.17
C LEU A 78 5.78 18.56 9.25
N LEU A 79 4.80 17.78 9.75
CA LEU A 79 5.06 16.71 10.71
C LEU A 79 5.95 15.61 10.11
N ALA A 80 5.71 15.23 8.86
CA ALA A 80 6.56 14.28 8.15
C ALA A 80 7.99 14.82 7.94
N ASP A 81 8.15 16.12 7.70
CA ASP A 81 9.48 16.75 7.57
C ASP A 81 10.24 16.73 8.90
N ILE A 82 9.57 16.97 10.03
CA ILE A 82 10.17 16.87 11.38
C ILE A 82 10.65 15.45 11.65
N ASP A 83 9.81 14.44 11.38
CA ASP A 83 10.19 13.03 11.53
C ASP A 83 11.39 12.69 10.63
N ALA A 84 11.40 13.18 9.39
CA ALA A 84 12.51 12.98 8.46
C ALA A 84 13.82 13.62 8.97
N ILE A 85 13.76 14.77 9.64
CA ILE A 85 14.93 15.39 10.29
C ILE A 85 15.46 14.47 11.41
N ALA A 86 14.59 14.01 12.29
CA ALA A 86 14.98 13.11 13.39
C ALA A 86 15.63 11.81 12.87
N HIS A 87 15.06 11.24 11.80
CA HIS A 87 15.61 10.06 11.14
C HIS A 87 16.98 10.34 10.50
N ARG A 88 17.17 11.52 9.86
CA ARG A 88 18.48 11.93 9.30
C ARG A 88 19.54 12.04 10.37
N VAL A 89 19.26 12.71 11.49
CA VAL A 89 20.20 12.86 12.60
C VAL A 89 20.63 11.49 13.13
N LYS A 90 19.71 10.56 13.35
CA LYS A 90 20.01 9.18 13.76
C LYS A 90 20.85 8.44 12.72
N ARG A 91 20.52 8.60 11.43
CA ARG A 91 21.26 7.96 10.34
C ARG A 91 22.70 8.46 10.27
N VAL A 92 22.95 9.77 10.44
CA VAL A 92 24.31 10.33 10.48
C VAL A 92 25.12 9.70 11.62
N ALA A 93 24.51 9.48 12.78
CA ALA A 93 25.18 8.91 13.95
C ALA A 93 25.47 7.41 13.80
N THR A 94 24.59 6.64 13.13
CA THR A 94 24.68 5.16 13.11
C THR A 94 24.96 4.57 11.73
N GLY A 95 24.71 5.35 10.67
CA GLY A 95 24.68 4.88 9.28
C GLY A 95 23.44 4.09 8.91
N TRP A 96 22.52 3.83 9.86
CA TRP A 96 21.27 3.10 9.66
C TRP A 96 20.05 4.05 9.76
N GLU A 97 19.05 3.79 8.94
CA GLU A 97 17.72 4.38 9.14
C GLU A 97 17.11 3.83 10.43
N SER A 98 16.49 4.67 11.24
CA SER A 98 15.78 4.22 12.45
C SER A 98 14.46 3.49 12.13
N GLU A 99 13.85 3.85 11.00
CA GLU A 99 12.70 3.19 10.40
C GLU A 99 12.93 3.11 8.89
N PHE A 100 12.51 2.02 8.27
CA PHE A 100 12.58 1.79 6.83
C PHE A 100 11.26 1.17 6.36
N THR A 101 10.56 1.90 5.50
CA THR A 101 9.23 1.52 5.01
C THR A 101 9.30 1.08 3.55
N LEU A 102 8.81 -0.14 3.28
CA LEU A 102 8.60 -0.65 1.93
C LEU A 102 7.13 -0.52 1.55
N ALA A 103 6.84 0.14 0.44
CA ALA A 103 5.55 0.08 -0.23
C ALA A 103 5.57 -1.01 -1.29
N ILE A 104 4.59 -1.91 -1.28
CA ILE A 104 4.60 -3.13 -2.08
C ILE A 104 3.28 -3.20 -2.83
N ASP A 105 3.34 -3.29 -4.16
CA ASP A 105 2.14 -3.56 -4.96
C ASP A 105 1.67 -4.99 -4.74
N GLY A 106 0.36 -5.18 -4.67
CA GLY A 106 -0.27 -6.49 -4.44
C GLY A 106 0.00 -7.55 -5.51
N VAL A 107 0.71 -7.21 -6.60
CA VAL A 107 1.17 -8.15 -7.62
C VAL A 107 2.56 -8.72 -7.34
N ILE A 108 3.25 -8.25 -6.29
CA ILE A 108 4.57 -8.75 -5.88
C ILE A 108 4.40 -10.00 -5.01
N ASP A 109 5.27 -10.99 -5.21
CA ASP A 109 5.23 -12.22 -4.40
C ASP A 109 5.57 -11.96 -2.94
N THR A 110 4.58 -12.19 -2.09
CA THR A 110 4.70 -11.96 -0.64
C THR A 110 5.70 -12.91 0.02
N THR A 111 5.84 -14.15 -0.49
CA THR A 111 6.76 -15.15 0.07
C THR A 111 8.20 -14.65 -0.05
N THR A 112 8.59 -14.23 -1.25
CA THR A 112 9.92 -13.66 -1.51
C THR A 112 10.18 -12.39 -0.69
N VAL A 113 9.15 -11.53 -0.52
CA VAL A 113 9.27 -10.34 0.35
C VAL A 113 9.54 -10.75 1.79
N MET A 114 8.83 -11.77 2.32
CA MET A 114 9.06 -12.25 3.69
C MET A 114 10.45 -12.88 3.87
N GLU A 115 10.95 -13.63 2.89
CA GLU A 115 12.31 -14.15 2.90
C GLU A 115 13.37 -13.03 2.93
N LEU A 116 13.17 -11.96 2.18
CA LEU A 116 14.02 -10.78 2.22
C LEU A 116 13.92 -10.05 3.57
N CYS A 117 12.74 -9.97 4.16
CA CYS A 117 12.55 -9.41 5.50
C CYS A 117 13.29 -10.23 6.55
N ASP A 118 13.19 -11.57 6.51
CA ASP A 118 13.89 -12.46 7.43
C ASP A 118 15.43 -12.28 7.32
N ALA A 119 15.95 -12.27 6.10
CA ALA A 119 17.36 -12.01 5.84
C ALA A 119 17.82 -10.62 6.31
N PHE A 120 16.96 -9.59 6.20
CA PHE A 120 17.25 -8.26 6.73
C PHE A 120 17.25 -8.23 8.25
N LEU A 121 16.27 -8.84 8.90
CA LEU A 121 16.15 -8.89 10.35
C LEU A 121 17.28 -9.69 11.00
N ALA A 122 17.81 -10.72 10.31
CA ALA A 122 18.99 -11.48 10.76
C ALA A 122 20.26 -10.62 10.89
N LEU A 123 20.31 -9.43 10.27
CA LEU A 123 21.42 -8.48 10.46
C LEU A 123 21.43 -7.83 11.84
N ASN A 124 20.37 -7.97 12.64
CA ASN A 124 20.17 -7.27 13.91
C ASN A 124 20.41 -5.74 13.79
N ALA A 125 20.03 -5.16 12.65
CA ALA A 125 20.16 -3.74 12.39
C ALA A 125 19.22 -2.94 13.32
N PRO A 126 19.64 -1.74 13.82
CA PRO A 126 18.78 -0.89 14.66
C PRO A 126 17.73 -0.15 13.82
N THR A 127 17.13 -0.84 12.85
CA THR A 127 16.15 -0.30 11.90
C THR A 127 14.82 -1.02 12.09
N ARG A 128 13.76 -0.26 12.36
CA ARG A 128 12.40 -0.78 12.35
C ARG A 128 11.92 -0.94 10.92
N LEU A 129 11.66 -2.17 10.50
CA LEU A 129 11.12 -2.45 9.17
C LEU A 129 9.59 -2.35 9.19
N ARG A 130 9.02 -1.66 8.18
CA ARG A 130 7.57 -1.54 7.95
C ARG A 130 7.23 -1.93 6.53
N LEU A 131 6.12 -2.64 6.37
CA LEU A 131 5.55 -2.97 5.07
C LEU A 131 4.22 -2.25 4.91
N ARG A 132 3.95 -1.76 3.71
CA ARG A 132 2.69 -1.14 3.30
C ARG A 132 2.21 -1.81 2.04
N ASP A 133 0.94 -2.21 2.04
CA ASP A 133 0.27 -2.65 0.82
C ASP A 133 -0.21 -1.42 0.05
N GLU A 134 0.16 -1.38 -1.23
CA GLU A 134 -0.27 -0.35 -2.16
C GLU A 134 -0.76 -0.98 -3.47
N VAL A 135 -1.51 -0.21 -4.23
CA VAL A 135 -2.07 -0.65 -5.50
C VAL A 135 -1.88 0.42 -6.56
N LEU A 136 -1.40 0.05 -7.73
CA LEU A 136 -1.22 0.90 -8.90
C LEU A 136 -0.38 2.15 -8.59
N THR A 137 -1.00 3.36 -8.64
CA THR A 137 -0.28 4.62 -8.44
C THR A 137 0.14 4.86 -6.99
N GLY A 138 -0.44 4.11 -6.04
CA GLY A 138 -0.14 4.21 -4.62
C GLY A 138 1.30 3.92 -4.26
N THR A 139 1.98 3.01 -4.97
CA THR A 139 3.41 2.73 -4.75
C THR A 139 4.28 3.97 -4.98
N LEU A 140 4.04 4.71 -6.06
CA LEU A 140 4.77 5.97 -6.34
C LEU A 140 4.32 7.08 -5.40
N ALA A 141 3.02 7.17 -5.10
CA ALA A 141 2.48 8.17 -4.18
C ALA A 141 3.06 8.03 -2.77
N ALA A 142 3.27 6.81 -2.27
CA ALA A 142 3.91 6.56 -0.98
C ALA A 142 5.35 7.08 -0.92
N LEU A 143 6.12 6.98 -2.02
CA LEU A 143 7.47 7.56 -2.11
C LEU A 143 7.44 9.08 -2.16
N THR A 144 6.61 9.67 -3.02
CA THR A 144 6.55 11.12 -3.21
C THR A 144 6.05 11.84 -1.98
N SER A 145 5.15 11.22 -1.21
CA SER A 145 4.67 11.76 0.07
C SER A 145 5.61 11.48 1.25
N GLY A 146 6.72 10.77 1.04
CA GLY A 146 7.65 10.39 2.11
C GLY A 146 7.12 9.33 3.08
N GLN A 147 6.06 8.63 2.72
CA GLN A 147 5.48 7.54 3.52
C GLN A 147 6.16 6.19 3.28
N ALA A 148 7.01 6.10 2.26
CA ALA A 148 7.87 4.94 2.00
C ALA A 148 9.27 5.39 1.57
N ASP A 149 10.27 4.55 1.84
CA ASP A 149 11.67 4.73 1.46
C ASP A 149 12.00 3.98 0.17
N LEU A 150 11.36 2.82 -0.02
CA LEU A 150 11.49 1.94 -1.19
C LEU A 150 10.12 1.42 -1.60
N SER A 151 9.85 1.37 -2.91
CA SER A 151 8.63 0.79 -3.47
C SER A 151 8.95 -0.32 -4.45
N LEU A 152 8.17 -1.42 -4.38
CA LEU A 152 8.24 -2.57 -5.26
C LEU A 152 6.96 -2.66 -6.08
N GLY A 153 7.09 -2.83 -7.39
CA GLY A 153 5.95 -2.95 -8.30
C GLY A 153 5.41 -1.61 -8.82
N VAL A 154 6.25 -0.57 -8.88
CA VAL A 154 5.86 0.70 -9.49
C VAL A 154 5.55 0.48 -10.97
N THR A 155 4.35 0.89 -11.40
CA THR A 155 3.92 0.85 -12.80
C THR A 155 4.34 2.12 -13.52
N GLY A 156 4.85 1.98 -14.74
CA GLY A 156 5.26 3.10 -15.59
C GLY A 156 6.67 2.93 -16.16
N ASN A 157 7.04 3.81 -17.07
CA ASN A 157 8.36 3.78 -17.68
C ASN A 157 9.41 4.19 -16.62
N PRO A 158 10.48 3.41 -16.39
CA PRO A 158 11.54 3.79 -15.43
C PRO A 158 12.11 5.19 -15.66
N GLY A 159 12.01 5.72 -16.91
CA GLY A 159 12.39 7.09 -17.25
C GLY A 159 11.38 8.18 -16.85
N SER A 160 10.12 7.84 -16.62
CA SER A 160 9.10 8.84 -16.22
C SER A 160 9.06 9.08 -14.69
N ALA A 161 9.52 8.12 -13.89
CA ALA A 161 9.70 8.35 -12.44
C ALA A 161 10.90 9.28 -12.16
N GLY A 162 11.85 9.39 -13.09
CA GLY A 162 12.99 10.32 -12.98
C GLY A 162 12.66 11.81 -13.13
N THR A 163 11.39 12.16 -13.35
CA THR A 163 10.93 13.57 -13.35
C THR A 163 10.51 14.08 -11.98
N VAL A 164 10.44 13.22 -10.97
CA VAL A 164 10.16 13.64 -9.59
C VAL A 164 11.48 13.77 -8.84
N ALA A 165 11.80 14.98 -8.40
CA ALA A 165 13.05 15.28 -7.67
C ALA A 165 13.22 14.30 -6.49
N GLY A 166 14.43 13.74 -6.37
CA GLY A 166 14.78 12.79 -5.29
C GLY A 166 14.21 11.38 -5.42
N ILE A 167 13.47 11.03 -6.49
CA ILE A 167 13.01 9.67 -6.77
C ILE A 167 13.88 9.02 -7.85
N HIS A 168 14.42 7.87 -7.50
CA HIS A 168 15.20 7.01 -8.40
C HIS A 168 14.43 5.73 -8.68
N SER A 169 14.57 5.17 -9.89
CA SER A 169 13.93 3.90 -10.23
C SER A 169 14.81 3.03 -11.12
N LEU A 170 14.64 1.72 -11.00
CA LEU A 170 15.26 0.73 -11.88
C LEU A 170 14.23 -0.35 -12.23
N PRO A 171 14.42 -1.03 -13.40
CA PRO A 171 13.51 -2.09 -13.81
C PRO A 171 13.51 -3.26 -12.83
N LEU A 172 12.30 -3.68 -12.41
CA LEU A 172 12.09 -4.92 -11.67
C LEU A 172 11.96 -6.09 -12.66
N GLY A 173 11.09 -5.95 -13.65
CA GLY A 173 10.91 -6.91 -14.73
C GLY A 173 9.51 -6.86 -15.38
N PRO A 174 9.29 -7.69 -16.40
CA PRO A 174 8.00 -7.82 -17.05
C PRO A 174 7.05 -8.71 -16.23
N LEU A 175 5.79 -8.28 -16.13
CA LEU A 175 4.71 -9.04 -15.55
C LEU A 175 3.65 -9.33 -16.63
N PRO A 176 3.56 -10.58 -17.13
CA PRO A 176 2.55 -10.96 -18.10
C PRO A 176 1.17 -11.09 -17.47
N PHE A 177 0.14 -10.67 -18.21
CA PHE A 177 -1.25 -10.80 -17.84
C PHE A 177 -1.99 -11.68 -18.84
N VAL A 178 -2.91 -12.49 -18.34
CA VAL A 178 -3.84 -13.32 -19.11
C VAL A 178 -5.27 -12.85 -18.87
N PHE A 179 -6.13 -12.96 -19.90
CA PHE A 179 -7.55 -12.76 -19.73
C PHE A 179 -8.16 -14.06 -19.23
N ALA A 180 -8.74 -14.06 -18.04
CA ALA A 180 -9.22 -15.26 -17.39
C ALA A 180 -10.70 -15.14 -16.97
N VAL A 181 -11.42 -16.26 -17.07
CA VAL A 181 -12.83 -16.37 -16.74
C VAL A 181 -13.06 -17.66 -15.95
N SER A 182 -14.13 -17.73 -15.15
CA SER A 182 -14.60 -19.00 -14.56
C SER A 182 -15.02 -19.97 -15.68
N PRO A 183 -14.79 -21.29 -15.53
CA PRO A 183 -15.28 -22.30 -16.50
C PRO A 183 -16.81 -22.29 -16.67
N ASN A 184 -17.55 -21.82 -15.66
CA ASN A 184 -19.01 -21.68 -15.71
C ASN A 184 -19.48 -20.34 -16.30
N HIS A 185 -18.58 -19.46 -16.67
CA HIS A 185 -18.92 -18.16 -17.27
C HIS A 185 -19.20 -18.32 -18.77
N ALA A 186 -20.16 -17.57 -19.31
CA ALA A 186 -20.54 -17.66 -20.74
C ALA A 186 -19.36 -17.52 -21.71
N LEU A 187 -18.39 -16.65 -21.38
CA LEU A 187 -17.20 -16.46 -22.19
C LEU A 187 -16.24 -17.66 -22.21
N ALA A 188 -16.36 -18.62 -21.26
CA ALA A 188 -15.51 -19.81 -21.27
C ALA A 188 -15.69 -20.64 -22.54
N HIS A 189 -16.92 -20.66 -23.07
CA HIS A 189 -17.33 -21.45 -24.25
C HIS A 189 -17.46 -20.57 -25.52
N ALA A 190 -17.24 -19.26 -25.42
CA ALA A 190 -17.33 -18.35 -26.56
C ALA A 190 -16.17 -18.58 -27.55
N PRO A 191 -16.40 -18.41 -28.86
CA PRO A 191 -15.35 -18.49 -29.89
C PRO A 191 -14.21 -17.49 -29.62
N GLU A 192 -13.00 -17.89 -29.90
CA GLU A 192 -11.80 -17.07 -29.76
C GLU A 192 -11.28 -16.59 -31.13
N PRO A 193 -10.63 -15.43 -31.19
CA PRO A 193 -10.38 -14.49 -30.09
C PRO A 193 -11.65 -13.70 -29.69
N LEU A 194 -11.77 -13.35 -28.38
CA LEU A 194 -12.90 -12.54 -27.88
C LEU A 194 -12.71 -11.07 -28.29
N SER A 195 -13.74 -10.50 -28.93
CA SER A 195 -13.75 -9.09 -29.27
C SER A 195 -14.13 -8.20 -28.07
N ASP A 196 -13.77 -6.93 -28.11
CA ASP A 196 -14.18 -5.95 -27.11
C ASP A 196 -15.69 -5.80 -27.00
N ALA A 197 -16.42 -5.93 -28.12
CA ALA A 197 -17.86 -5.88 -28.14
C ALA A 197 -18.51 -7.03 -27.35
N VAL A 198 -17.93 -8.23 -27.42
CA VAL A 198 -18.37 -9.40 -26.66
C VAL A 198 -18.01 -9.25 -25.17
N ILE A 199 -16.74 -8.87 -24.89
CA ILE A 199 -16.27 -8.69 -23.51
C ILE A 199 -17.09 -7.60 -22.79
N GLY A 200 -17.41 -6.51 -23.49
CA GLY A 200 -18.15 -5.35 -22.92
C GLY A 200 -19.56 -5.69 -22.42
N GLN A 201 -20.14 -6.79 -22.87
CA GLN A 201 -21.46 -7.26 -22.39
C GLN A 201 -21.40 -7.95 -21.03
N HIS A 202 -20.22 -8.23 -20.52
CA HIS A 202 -20.00 -8.93 -19.27
C HIS A 202 -19.36 -8.03 -18.23
N ARG A 203 -19.70 -8.25 -16.95
CA ARG A 203 -19.12 -7.50 -15.83
C ARG A 203 -17.61 -7.68 -15.78
N ALA A 204 -16.88 -6.57 -15.72
CA ALA A 204 -15.46 -6.60 -15.41
C ALA A 204 -15.22 -6.65 -13.91
N VAL A 205 -14.14 -7.29 -13.48
CA VAL A 205 -13.60 -7.10 -12.12
C VAL A 205 -12.37 -6.19 -12.22
N ALA A 206 -12.43 -5.06 -11.54
CA ALA A 206 -11.36 -4.07 -11.47
C ALA A 206 -10.73 -4.02 -10.08
N VAL A 207 -9.45 -3.66 -10.00
CA VAL A 207 -8.78 -3.35 -8.73
C VAL A 207 -8.81 -1.84 -8.53
N ALA A 208 -9.19 -1.41 -7.32
CA ALA A 208 -9.14 -0.01 -6.93
C ALA A 208 -7.69 0.46 -6.80
N ASP A 209 -7.41 1.68 -7.28
CA ASP A 209 -6.16 2.36 -6.97
C ASP A 209 -6.15 2.78 -5.48
N SER A 210 -5.05 2.61 -4.78
CA SER A 210 -4.94 3.05 -3.38
C SER A 210 -4.92 4.58 -3.23
N VAL A 211 -4.68 5.32 -4.31
CA VAL A 211 -4.81 6.79 -4.33
C VAL A 211 -6.25 7.19 -4.58
N GLN A 212 -6.97 7.54 -3.52
CA GLN A 212 -8.41 7.90 -3.60
C GLN A 212 -8.69 9.32 -4.10
N ARG A 213 -7.71 10.21 -4.21
CA ARG A 213 -7.91 11.62 -4.59
C ARG A 213 -7.47 11.87 -6.02
N GLY A 214 -8.39 12.26 -6.88
CA GLY A 214 -8.10 12.74 -8.23
C GLY A 214 -8.32 11.74 -9.37
N GLY A 215 -9.23 10.78 -9.24
CA GLY A 215 -9.56 9.82 -10.29
C GLY A 215 -8.52 8.71 -10.39
N GLY A 216 -8.50 7.83 -9.39
CA GLY A 216 -7.61 6.66 -9.36
C GLY A 216 -7.62 5.89 -10.68
N MET A 217 -6.47 5.35 -11.05
CA MET A 217 -6.29 4.64 -12.31
C MET A 217 -7.11 3.35 -12.32
N THR A 218 -8.06 3.23 -13.22
CA THR A 218 -8.73 1.96 -13.49
C THR A 218 -8.21 1.40 -14.78
N VAL A 219 -7.73 0.17 -14.76
CA VAL A 219 -7.01 -0.41 -15.89
C VAL A 219 -7.77 -1.58 -16.49
N GLY A 220 -7.92 -1.58 -17.82
CA GLY A 220 -8.45 -2.71 -18.58
C GLY A 220 -9.98 -2.75 -18.69
N LEU A 221 -10.68 -1.68 -18.37
CA LEU A 221 -12.12 -1.54 -18.56
C LEU A 221 -12.47 -1.08 -19.98
N LEU A 222 -13.68 -1.42 -20.39
CA LEU A 222 -14.32 -0.92 -21.60
C LEU A 222 -15.31 0.18 -21.27
N PRO A 223 -15.56 1.14 -22.18
CA PRO A 223 -16.58 2.17 -21.98
C PRO A 223 -17.95 1.53 -21.75
N GLY A 224 -18.65 1.98 -20.69
CA GLY A 224 -20.01 1.50 -20.37
C GLY A 224 -20.12 0.09 -19.80
N GLN A 225 -19.01 -0.60 -19.56
CA GLN A 225 -19.00 -1.94 -18.98
C GLN A 225 -19.45 -1.91 -17.50
N ASP A 226 -20.26 -2.87 -17.07
CA ASP A 226 -20.58 -3.08 -15.64
C ASP A 226 -19.30 -3.53 -14.92
N VAL A 227 -19.06 -3.02 -13.69
CA VAL A 227 -17.79 -3.19 -12.98
C VAL A 227 -18.00 -3.55 -11.52
N LEU A 228 -17.40 -4.66 -11.11
CA LEU A 228 -17.15 -4.98 -9.70
C LEU A 228 -15.76 -4.48 -9.34
N THR A 229 -15.66 -3.49 -8.46
CA THR A 229 -14.39 -2.99 -7.96
C THR A 229 -14.00 -3.65 -6.64
N VAL A 230 -12.79 -4.16 -6.57
CA VAL A 230 -12.22 -4.84 -5.39
C VAL A 230 -10.90 -4.17 -4.98
N PRO A 231 -10.51 -4.22 -3.70
CA PRO A 231 -9.31 -3.51 -3.23
C PRO A 231 -7.98 -4.15 -3.66
N HIS A 232 -7.93 -5.48 -3.91
CA HIS A 232 -6.67 -6.19 -4.14
C HIS A 232 -6.77 -7.21 -5.28
N MET A 233 -5.63 -7.47 -5.94
CA MET A 233 -5.55 -8.43 -7.04
C MET A 233 -5.98 -9.86 -6.63
N ARG A 234 -5.70 -10.29 -5.41
CA ARG A 234 -6.16 -11.60 -4.89
C ARG A 234 -7.69 -11.70 -4.88
N GLN A 235 -8.38 -10.64 -4.43
CA GLN A 235 -9.85 -10.60 -4.46
C GLN A 235 -10.41 -10.53 -5.87
N LYS A 236 -9.68 -9.89 -6.81
CA LYS A 236 -10.05 -9.93 -8.22
C LYS A 236 -10.03 -11.36 -8.76
N ILE A 237 -8.97 -12.11 -8.48
CA ILE A 237 -8.86 -13.51 -8.88
C ILE A 237 -9.97 -14.34 -8.23
N ASP A 238 -10.23 -14.19 -6.92
CA ASP A 238 -11.31 -14.89 -6.22
C ASP A 238 -12.69 -14.56 -6.80
N ALA A 239 -12.96 -13.31 -7.13
CA ALA A 239 -14.19 -12.90 -7.79
C ALA A 239 -14.36 -13.56 -9.17
N GLN A 240 -13.29 -13.64 -9.95
CA GLN A 240 -13.32 -14.31 -11.27
C GLN A 240 -13.53 -15.82 -11.14
N VAL A 241 -12.87 -16.49 -10.20
CA VAL A 241 -13.09 -17.91 -9.89
C VAL A 241 -14.57 -18.19 -9.56
N ARG A 242 -15.22 -17.28 -8.82
CA ARG A 242 -16.65 -17.36 -8.49
C ARG A 242 -17.58 -16.98 -9.65
N GLY A 243 -17.05 -16.56 -10.79
CA GLY A 243 -17.84 -16.13 -11.94
C GLY A 243 -18.53 -14.78 -11.78
N LEU A 244 -18.08 -13.94 -10.81
CA LEU A 244 -18.67 -12.63 -10.56
C LEU A 244 -18.32 -11.58 -11.62
N GLY A 245 -17.38 -11.90 -12.50
CA GLY A 245 -16.96 -11.08 -13.64
C GLY A 245 -15.68 -11.60 -14.27
N VAL A 246 -15.13 -10.83 -15.21
CA VAL A 246 -14.01 -11.23 -16.07
C VAL A 246 -12.92 -10.17 -16.09
N GLY A 247 -11.75 -10.48 -16.63
CA GLY A 247 -10.70 -9.49 -16.87
C GLY A 247 -9.28 -10.05 -16.83
N PHE A 248 -8.33 -9.15 -17.04
CA PHE A 248 -6.92 -9.50 -17.02
C PHE A 248 -6.40 -9.68 -15.58
N VAL A 249 -5.62 -10.74 -15.36
CA VAL A 249 -4.92 -11.04 -14.10
C VAL A 249 -3.46 -11.39 -14.39
N PRO A 250 -2.52 -11.14 -13.47
CA PRO A 250 -1.15 -11.59 -13.62
C PRO A 250 -1.09 -13.10 -13.77
N GLU A 251 -0.42 -13.58 -14.81
CA GLU A 251 -0.39 -15.00 -15.15
C GLU A 251 0.13 -15.85 -13.99
N GLY A 252 1.24 -15.46 -13.37
CA GLY A 252 1.81 -16.18 -12.24
C GLY A 252 0.86 -16.31 -11.05
N MET A 253 0.11 -15.24 -10.73
CA MET A 253 -0.89 -15.28 -9.65
C MET A 253 -2.09 -16.15 -9.99
N ALA A 254 -2.50 -16.19 -11.27
CA ALA A 254 -3.64 -16.98 -11.72
C ALA A 254 -3.31 -18.47 -11.93
N ARG A 255 -2.03 -18.80 -12.11
CA ARG A 255 -1.56 -20.17 -12.46
C ARG A 255 -2.13 -21.27 -11.57
N PRO A 256 -2.13 -21.16 -10.23
CA PRO A 256 -2.69 -22.22 -9.37
C PRO A 256 -4.17 -22.50 -9.64
N TRP A 257 -4.93 -21.46 -10.00
CA TRP A 257 -6.36 -21.56 -10.30
C TRP A 257 -6.61 -22.11 -11.71
N ILE A 258 -5.72 -21.77 -12.65
CA ILE A 258 -5.74 -22.32 -14.01
C ILE A 258 -5.41 -23.81 -13.96
N ASP A 259 -4.35 -24.21 -13.27
CA ASP A 259 -3.92 -25.59 -13.14
C ASP A 259 -4.97 -26.46 -12.41
N ALA A 260 -5.74 -25.85 -11.49
CA ALA A 260 -6.86 -26.50 -10.81
C ALA A 260 -8.16 -26.54 -11.64
N GLY A 261 -8.18 -25.95 -12.85
CA GLY A 261 -9.36 -25.88 -13.70
C GLY A 261 -10.46 -24.93 -13.20
N LEU A 262 -10.13 -24.04 -12.27
CA LEU A 262 -11.05 -23.04 -11.69
C LEU A 262 -11.06 -21.73 -12.46
N LEU A 263 -10.08 -21.51 -13.32
CA LEU A 263 -10.02 -20.43 -14.29
C LEU A 263 -9.63 -20.97 -15.67
N VAL A 264 -10.24 -20.41 -16.70
CA VAL A 264 -9.94 -20.68 -18.12
C VAL A 264 -9.34 -19.42 -18.73
N VAL A 265 -8.18 -19.54 -19.35
CA VAL A 265 -7.54 -18.45 -20.11
C VAL A 265 -8.22 -18.36 -21.47
N LYS A 266 -8.56 -17.14 -21.88
CA LYS A 266 -9.16 -16.85 -23.18
C LYS A 266 -8.27 -15.95 -24.01
N GLN A 267 -8.17 -16.23 -25.30
CA GLN A 267 -7.56 -15.32 -26.25
C GLN A 267 -8.51 -14.15 -26.52
N VAL A 268 -7.97 -12.96 -26.56
CA VAL A 268 -8.70 -11.72 -26.84
C VAL A 268 -8.06 -11.01 -28.04
N GLU A 269 -8.85 -10.20 -28.77
CA GLU A 269 -8.33 -9.44 -29.92
C GLU A 269 -7.30 -8.36 -29.52
N ARG A 270 -7.34 -7.92 -28.23
CA ARG A 270 -6.38 -6.96 -27.72
C ARG A 270 -4.97 -7.56 -27.67
N PRO A 271 -3.93 -6.72 -27.83
CA PRO A 271 -2.55 -7.18 -27.68
C PRO A 271 -2.28 -7.83 -26.34
N THR A 272 -1.41 -8.83 -26.33
CA THR A 272 -0.93 -9.46 -25.09
C THR A 272 -0.44 -8.39 -24.12
N ARG A 273 -0.96 -8.41 -22.90
CA ARG A 273 -0.64 -7.41 -21.90
C ARG A 273 0.56 -7.84 -21.07
N VAL A 274 1.68 -7.15 -21.24
CA VAL A 274 2.85 -7.26 -20.38
C VAL A 274 3.10 -5.91 -19.75
N VAL A 275 3.06 -5.85 -18.42
CA VAL A 275 3.35 -4.63 -17.68
C VAL A 275 4.80 -4.64 -17.24
N GLN A 276 5.53 -3.58 -17.58
CA GLN A 276 6.90 -3.39 -17.07
C GLN A 276 6.80 -2.81 -15.66
N LEU A 277 7.31 -3.54 -14.69
CA LEU A 277 7.37 -3.10 -13.31
C LEU A 277 8.77 -2.58 -12.98
N ALA A 278 8.80 -1.60 -12.07
CA ALA A 278 10.02 -1.04 -11.51
C ALA A 278 10.04 -1.17 -10.00
N TYR A 279 11.21 -1.07 -9.42
CA TYR A 279 11.38 -0.68 -8.04
C TYR A 279 11.93 0.75 -7.98
N ALA A 280 11.48 1.53 -7.03
CA ALA A 280 11.85 2.92 -6.90
C ALA A 280 12.16 3.27 -5.44
N TRP A 281 13.02 4.23 -5.21
CA TRP A 281 13.40 4.67 -3.87
C TRP A 281 13.58 6.18 -3.81
N ARG A 282 13.50 6.74 -2.62
CA ARG A 282 13.66 8.16 -2.38
C ARG A 282 15.03 8.45 -1.77
N ILE A 283 15.73 9.42 -2.35
CA ILE A 283 16.86 10.11 -1.73
C ILE A 283 16.43 11.56 -1.53
N PRO A 284 16.30 12.06 -0.30
CA PRO A 284 15.90 13.45 -0.05
C PRO A 284 16.90 14.43 -0.67
N ASP A 285 16.37 15.56 -1.18
CA ASP A 285 17.18 16.64 -1.80
C ASP A 285 18.25 17.19 -0.85
N GLY A 286 19.38 17.61 -1.44
CA GLY A 286 20.54 18.17 -0.70
C GLY A 286 21.66 17.17 -0.46
N HIS A 287 21.54 15.96 -0.93
CA HIS A 287 22.52 14.88 -0.72
C HIS A 287 22.92 14.19 -2.04
N GLU A 288 23.17 14.97 -3.09
CA GLU A 288 23.71 14.49 -4.37
C GLU A 288 25.12 13.88 -4.19
N GLY A 289 25.22 12.75 -3.61
CA GLY A 289 26.42 12.00 -3.25
C GLY A 289 26.16 10.99 -2.14
N GLU A 290 25.10 11.14 -1.39
CA GLU A 290 24.72 10.19 -0.36
C GLU A 290 23.94 9.00 -0.96
N ARG A 291 24.50 7.81 -0.76
CA ARG A 291 23.93 6.54 -1.25
C ARG A 291 22.74 6.04 -0.41
N GLY A 292 22.04 6.91 0.33
CA GLY A 292 21.07 6.49 1.33
C GLY A 292 21.71 5.81 2.56
N GLY A 293 20.93 5.42 3.56
CA GLY A 293 21.44 4.68 4.72
C GLY A 293 21.66 3.19 4.41
N ARG A 294 22.19 2.47 5.41
CA ARG A 294 22.58 1.06 5.26
C ARG A 294 21.41 0.12 4.96
N ALA A 295 20.18 0.43 5.45
CA ALA A 295 19.02 -0.37 5.14
C ALA A 295 18.67 -0.24 3.65
N LEU A 296 18.56 0.98 3.11
CA LEU A 296 18.30 1.18 1.67
C LEU A 296 19.39 0.51 0.83
N GLN A 297 20.66 0.68 1.18
CA GLN A 297 21.77 0.07 0.45
C GLN A 297 21.66 -1.47 0.43
N TRP A 298 21.30 -2.09 1.55
CA TRP A 298 21.12 -3.54 1.64
C TRP A 298 19.98 -4.00 0.71
N TRP A 299 18.81 -3.35 0.77
CA TRP A 299 17.68 -3.68 -0.09
C TRP A 299 18.01 -3.51 -1.57
N LEU A 300 18.66 -2.41 -1.95
CA LEU A 300 19.08 -2.18 -3.33
C LEU A 300 20.10 -3.23 -3.79
N LYS A 301 20.99 -3.71 -2.90
CA LYS A 301 21.91 -4.80 -3.21
C LYS A 301 21.16 -6.10 -3.51
N GLN A 302 20.13 -6.46 -2.75
CA GLN A 302 19.29 -7.63 -3.04
C GLN A 302 18.58 -7.50 -4.39
N LEU A 303 18.01 -6.32 -4.67
CA LEU A 303 17.28 -6.05 -5.90
C LEU A 303 18.18 -5.95 -7.16
N LYS A 304 19.49 -5.82 -7.01
CA LYS A 304 20.44 -5.97 -8.13
C LYS A 304 20.50 -7.39 -8.68
N SER A 305 20.21 -8.40 -7.86
CA SER A 305 20.18 -9.80 -8.28
C SER A 305 19.04 -10.07 -9.26
N PRO A 306 19.31 -10.55 -10.47
CA PRO A 306 18.26 -10.96 -11.41
C PRO A 306 17.36 -12.06 -10.84
N ALA A 307 17.93 -12.99 -10.06
CA ALA A 307 17.17 -14.07 -9.42
C ALA A 307 16.17 -13.53 -8.40
N THR A 308 16.57 -12.57 -7.55
CA THR A 308 15.68 -11.90 -6.60
C THR A 308 14.54 -11.19 -7.34
N ARG A 309 14.84 -10.44 -8.40
CA ARG A 309 13.80 -9.76 -9.18
C ARG A 309 12.83 -10.73 -9.85
N ALA A 310 13.34 -11.83 -10.40
CA ALA A 310 12.49 -12.87 -10.97
C ALA A 310 11.60 -13.52 -9.90
N ALA A 311 12.14 -13.85 -8.73
CA ALA A 311 11.38 -14.42 -7.61
C ALA A 311 10.24 -13.49 -7.14
N LEU A 312 10.49 -12.19 -7.05
CA LEU A 312 9.46 -11.19 -6.69
C LEU A 312 8.28 -11.14 -7.68
N LEU A 313 8.47 -11.58 -8.91
CA LEU A 313 7.44 -11.61 -9.97
C LEU A 313 6.89 -13.02 -10.22
N THR A 314 7.49 -14.04 -9.61
CA THR A 314 7.09 -15.43 -9.75
C THR A 314 6.30 -15.85 -8.53
N HIS A 315 5.03 -16.22 -8.71
CA HIS A 315 4.19 -16.73 -7.63
C HIS A 315 4.30 -18.27 -7.61
N PRO A 316 4.98 -18.88 -6.62
CA PRO A 316 5.06 -20.32 -6.52
C PRO A 316 3.64 -20.88 -6.35
N SER A 317 3.36 -22.01 -7.01
CA SER A 317 2.04 -22.64 -6.95
C SER A 317 1.72 -22.99 -5.49
N ALA A 318 0.50 -22.70 -5.06
CA ALA A 318 0.01 -22.81 -3.67
C ALA A 318 0.12 -24.20 -3.02
N ARG A 319 0.64 -25.21 -3.71
CA ARG A 319 0.84 -26.58 -3.18
C ARG A 319 1.95 -26.69 -2.12
N ALA A 320 2.88 -25.74 -2.03
CA ALA A 320 3.99 -25.84 -1.09
C ALA A 320 3.72 -25.21 0.29
N THR A 321 2.68 -24.38 0.45
CA THR A 321 2.45 -23.60 1.67
C THR A 321 1.41 -24.16 2.65
N HIS A 322 0.69 -25.23 2.27
CA HIS A 322 -0.37 -25.80 3.14
C HIS A 322 0.10 -26.85 4.15
N THR A 323 1.39 -27.25 4.14
CA THR A 323 1.86 -28.39 4.96
C THR A 323 2.52 -27.99 6.28
N SER A 324 2.69 -26.70 6.60
CA SER A 324 3.42 -26.28 7.80
C SER A 324 2.58 -25.68 8.95
N TRP A 325 1.26 -25.53 8.79
CA TRP A 325 0.43 -24.89 9.84
C TRP A 325 -0.50 -25.84 10.63
N VAL A 326 -0.50 -27.14 10.37
CA VAL A 326 -1.38 -28.13 11.06
C VAL A 326 -0.64 -28.98 12.10
N GLY A 327 0.56 -28.61 12.54
CA GLY A 327 1.35 -29.46 13.41
C GLY A 327 1.89 -28.81 14.68
N ALA A 328 1.11 -28.07 15.49
CA ALA A 328 1.55 -27.70 16.85
C ALA A 328 0.40 -27.28 17.78
N ARG A 329 -0.56 -28.14 18.05
CA ARG A 329 -1.37 -28.07 19.30
C ARG A 329 -1.79 -29.45 19.76
N THR A 330 -0.86 -30.23 20.24
CA THR A 330 -1.17 -31.33 21.17
C THR A 330 -1.31 -30.74 22.57
N VAL A 331 -2.54 -30.47 22.96
CA VAL A 331 -2.90 -30.18 24.34
C VAL A 331 -2.67 -31.47 25.15
N LYS A 332 -1.65 -31.47 26.01
CA LYS A 332 -1.53 -32.52 27.05
C LYS A 332 -2.65 -32.35 28.06
N SER A 333 -3.69 -33.18 27.96
CA SER A 333 -4.70 -33.36 29.03
C SER A 333 -4.03 -34.07 30.19
N LYS A 334 -3.88 -33.38 31.32
CA LYS A 334 -3.59 -34.01 32.60
C LYS A 334 -4.87 -34.67 33.11
N SER A 335 -4.88 -35.98 33.16
CA SER A 335 -5.88 -36.76 33.91
C SER A 335 -5.77 -36.52 35.41
N PRO A 336 -6.88 -36.36 36.14
CA PRO A 336 -6.84 -36.26 37.60
C PRO A 336 -6.62 -37.66 38.21
N LYS A 337 -5.61 -37.78 39.08
CA LYS A 337 -5.43 -38.97 39.94
C LYS A 337 -6.60 -39.05 40.91
N ARG A 338 -7.37 -40.15 40.85
CA ARG A 338 -8.28 -40.59 41.91
C ARG A 338 -7.45 -41.06 43.10
N GLY A 339 -7.56 -40.40 44.24
CA GLY A 339 -7.11 -40.89 45.50
C GLY A 339 -8.12 -41.93 46.00
N GLY A 340 -7.61 -43.15 46.26
CA GLY A 340 -8.35 -44.17 47.02
C GLY A 340 -8.19 -43.95 48.50
N ALA A 341 -9.29 -43.99 49.17
CA ALA A 341 -9.35 -44.09 50.64
C ALA A 341 -9.22 -45.55 51.07
N ALA A 342 -8.49 -45.76 52.10
CA ALA A 342 -8.72 -46.77 53.13
C ALA A 342 -8.42 -46.18 54.48
#